data_a559633a51fe4e9f3ed81c9a1601a8f8
#
_entry.id   a559633a51fe4e9f3ed81c9a1601a8f8
#
_cell.length_a   1.000
_cell.length_b   1.000
_cell.length_c   1.000
_cell.angle_alpha   90.00
_cell.angle_beta   90.00
_cell.angle_gamma   90.00
#
_symmetry.space_group_name_H-M   'P 1'
#
loop_
_entity.id
_entity.type
_entity.pdbx_description
1 polymer ?
#
loop_
_entity_poly.entity_id
_entity_poly.type
_entity_poly.pdbx_seq_one_letter_code
_entity_poly.pdbx_strand_id
1 'polypeptide(L)'
;MKKVIVILFIVILSLPFLFADTMSWKWRGNDEEVNYFRYRVDDMDWKTVGKESYEVRYDLDSSIPHTFLIQQSYDGENWSETAINEYQPIIEYRTEKSREYSRAVLSLNLIPQQNVTIRNANTGVEDFYAEYSYGLEANATLFLNRILGFGVSFGLNGGIKKIGQEETFLNYGVYGVPTIRIVSNDTLEVSLKGGVGVEIEPYEGVTYISPSFMAEINALVPFGDHFALSISPSIIFSRQDFLGGSKYEGSYIRILSIGAAWTI
;
A
#
# COMPACT_ATOMS: atom_id res chain seq x y z
N MET A 1 19.35 5.73 -7.90
CA MET A 1 17.91 5.59 -8.21
C MET A 1 17.48 4.14 -8.52
N LYS A 2 18.08 3.41 -9.49
CA LYS A 2 17.67 2.01 -9.82
C LYS A 2 17.67 1.06 -8.59
N LYS A 3 18.63 1.20 -7.66
CA LYS A 3 18.71 0.33 -6.46
C LYS A 3 17.59 0.55 -5.44
N VAL A 4 17.09 1.78 -5.29
CA VAL A 4 15.99 2.11 -4.35
C VAL A 4 14.65 1.56 -4.86
N ILE A 5 14.41 1.63 -6.17
CA ILE A 5 13.18 1.09 -6.79
C ILE A 5 13.13 -0.43 -6.65
N VAL A 6 14.27 -1.12 -6.82
CA VAL A 6 14.36 -2.58 -6.65
C VAL A 6 14.09 -2.99 -5.20
N ILE A 7 14.62 -2.25 -4.22
CA ILE A 7 14.37 -2.52 -2.79
C ILE A 7 12.89 -2.31 -2.44
N LEU A 8 12.27 -1.24 -2.93
CA LEU A 8 10.84 -0.98 -2.70
C LEU A 8 9.97 -2.09 -3.33
N PHE A 9 10.32 -2.56 -4.52
CA PHE A 9 9.61 -3.65 -5.19
C PHE A 9 9.77 -4.99 -4.46
N ILE A 10 10.95 -5.28 -3.90
CA ILE A 10 11.20 -6.48 -3.08
C ILE A 10 10.41 -6.42 -1.77
N VAL A 11 10.34 -5.26 -1.11
CA VAL A 11 9.55 -5.08 0.12
C VAL A 11 8.05 -5.26 -0.15
N ILE A 12 7.53 -4.74 -1.26
CA ILE A 12 6.11 -4.91 -1.65
C ILE A 12 5.81 -6.37 -2.00
N LEU A 13 6.73 -7.08 -2.67
CA LEU A 13 6.56 -8.49 -3.01
C LEU A 13 6.73 -9.45 -1.81
N SER A 14 7.42 -9.03 -0.75
CA SER A 14 7.59 -9.85 0.46
C SER A 14 6.45 -9.69 1.48
N LEU A 15 5.58 -8.70 1.35
CA LEU A 15 4.44 -8.49 2.24
C LEU A 15 3.44 -9.66 2.33
N PRO A 16 3.12 -10.42 1.26
CA PRO A 16 2.22 -11.56 1.37
C PRO A 16 2.80 -12.77 2.12
N PHE A 17 4.11 -12.84 2.35
CA PHE A 17 4.75 -13.95 3.07
C PHE A 17 4.79 -13.79 4.60
N LEU A 18 4.22 -12.70 5.14
CA LEU A 18 4.26 -12.43 6.59
C LEU A 18 3.03 -12.96 7.36
N PHE A 19 2.11 -13.67 6.71
CA PHE A 19 0.89 -14.18 7.34
C PHE A 19 0.77 -15.71 7.21
N ALA A 20 1.81 -16.45 7.60
CA ALA A 20 1.63 -17.85 7.90
C ALA A 20 1.00 -17.94 9.29
N ASP A 21 -0.26 -18.36 9.38
CA ASP A 21 -0.90 -18.62 10.65
C ASP A 21 -0.34 -19.92 11.23
N THR A 22 0.12 -19.86 12.49
CA THR A 22 0.58 -21.05 13.19
C THR A 22 -0.64 -21.84 13.68
N MET A 23 -0.90 -22.98 13.06
CA MET A 23 -1.91 -23.93 13.52
C MET A 23 -1.34 -24.84 14.59
N SER A 24 -2.14 -25.15 15.61
CA SER A 24 -1.75 -26.09 16.67
C SER A 24 -2.81 -27.16 16.89
N TRP A 25 -2.37 -28.39 17.05
CA TRP A 25 -3.19 -29.52 17.46
C TRP A 25 -2.69 -30.05 18.78
N LYS A 26 -3.64 -30.35 19.70
CA LYS A 26 -3.36 -30.89 21.02
C LYS A 26 -4.10 -32.23 21.16
N TRP A 27 -3.45 -33.17 21.82
CA TRP A 27 -4.01 -34.49 22.06
C TRP A 27 -3.71 -35.00 23.47
N ARG A 28 -4.42 -36.02 23.86
CA ARG A 28 -4.21 -36.74 25.11
C ARG A 28 -4.51 -38.22 24.87
N GLY A 29 -3.79 -39.11 25.51
CA GLY A 29 -4.07 -40.56 25.46
C GLY A 29 -5.43 -40.89 26.09
N ASN A 30 -6.05 -41.94 25.62
CA ASN A 30 -7.31 -42.44 26.14
C ASN A 30 -7.19 -42.96 27.57
N ASP A 31 -5.98 -43.41 27.95
CA ASP A 31 -5.63 -43.86 29.28
C ASP A 31 -4.17 -43.58 29.62
N GLU A 32 -3.73 -43.90 30.84
CA GLU A 32 -2.38 -43.62 31.33
C GLU A 32 -1.30 -44.59 30.79
N GLU A 33 -1.71 -45.72 30.20
CA GLU A 33 -0.82 -46.74 29.65
C GLU A 33 -0.35 -46.44 28.24
N VAL A 34 -0.95 -45.46 27.57
CA VAL A 34 -0.51 -44.97 26.24
C VAL A 34 0.87 -44.35 26.36
N ASN A 35 1.84 -44.91 25.63
CA ASN A 35 3.24 -44.47 25.66
C ASN A 35 3.68 -43.77 24.39
N TYR A 36 2.99 -43.97 23.28
CA TYR A 36 3.38 -43.46 21.98
C TYR A 36 2.19 -42.87 21.22
N PHE A 37 2.46 -41.81 20.46
CA PHE A 37 1.57 -41.28 19.45
C PHE A 37 2.29 -41.22 18.13
N ARG A 38 1.55 -41.40 17.03
CA ARG A 38 2.02 -40.97 15.72
C ARG A 38 0.96 -40.11 15.09
N TYR A 39 1.41 -39.07 14.40
CA TYR A 39 0.54 -38.10 13.74
C TYR A 39 1.09 -37.70 12.38
N ARG A 40 0.20 -37.20 11.53
CA ARG A 40 0.54 -36.50 10.31
C ARG A 40 -0.47 -35.39 10.06
N VAL A 41 -0.02 -34.39 9.32
CA VAL A 41 -0.86 -33.29 8.80
C VAL A 41 -0.94 -33.48 7.30
N ASP A 42 -2.15 -33.49 6.75
CA ASP A 42 -2.41 -33.71 5.32
C ASP A 42 -1.68 -34.95 4.79
N ASP A 43 -0.93 -34.80 3.72
CA ASP A 43 -0.15 -35.88 3.07
C ASP A 43 1.32 -35.98 3.56
N MET A 44 1.65 -35.29 4.68
CA MET A 44 2.99 -35.39 5.24
C MET A 44 3.27 -36.79 5.78
N ASP A 45 4.56 -37.11 5.97
CA ASP A 45 4.98 -38.36 6.57
C ASP A 45 4.53 -38.46 8.04
N TRP A 46 4.25 -39.71 8.49
CA TRP A 46 3.94 -40.00 9.87
C TRP A 46 5.12 -39.67 10.80
N LYS A 47 4.86 -38.92 11.86
CA LYS A 47 5.82 -38.62 12.92
C LYS A 47 5.42 -39.34 14.20
N THR A 48 6.34 -40.13 14.77
CA THR A 48 6.14 -40.81 16.04
C THR A 48 6.75 -39.99 17.18
N VAL A 49 6.04 -39.85 18.29
CA VAL A 49 6.44 -39.10 19.50
C VAL A 49 6.06 -39.89 20.75
N GLY A 50 6.72 -39.63 21.86
CA GLY A 50 6.41 -40.20 23.16
C GLY A 50 5.21 -39.52 23.84
N LYS A 51 4.76 -40.10 24.93
CA LYS A 51 3.59 -39.63 25.71
C LYS A 51 3.70 -38.23 26.28
N GLU A 52 4.91 -37.71 26.46
CA GLU A 52 5.12 -36.32 26.89
C GLU A 52 4.77 -35.29 25.83
N SER A 53 4.67 -35.71 24.58
CA SER A 53 4.27 -34.80 23.50
C SER A 53 2.74 -34.75 23.42
N TYR A 54 2.19 -33.58 23.63
CA TYR A 54 0.75 -33.32 23.65
C TYR A 54 0.31 -32.19 22.71
N GLU A 55 1.25 -31.61 21.98
CA GLU A 55 0.99 -30.49 21.06
C GLU A 55 1.97 -30.52 19.89
N VAL A 56 1.47 -30.14 18.73
CA VAL A 56 2.30 -29.84 17.55
C VAL A 56 1.85 -28.51 16.92
N ARG A 57 2.79 -27.82 16.32
CA ARG A 57 2.54 -26.56 15.64
C ARG A 57 3.14 -26.59 14.24
N TYR A 58 2.38 -26.09 13.28
CA TYR A 58 2.80 -25.95 11.89
C TYR A 58 2.38 -24.56 11.38
N ASP A 59 3.24 -23.96 10.60
CA ASP A 59 2.92 -22.75 9.85
C ASP A 59 2.29 -23.19 8.52
N LEU A 60 0.97 -23.12 8.44
CA LEU A 60 0.17 -23.58 7.32
C LEU A 60 -0.72 -22.44 6.81
N ASP A 61 -1.20 -22.59 5.58
CA ASP A 61 -2.17 -21.65 5.00
C ASP A 61 -3.56 -21.88 5.60
N SER A 62 -3.95 -21.02 6.54
CA SER A 62 -5.25 -21.10 7.22
C SER A 62 -6.47 -20.89 6.30
N SER A 63 -6.25 -20.51 5.04
CA SER A 63 -7.31 -20.30 4.06
C SER A 63 -7.81 -21.58 3.39
N ILE A 64 -7.09 -22.70 3.55
CA ILE A 64 -7.44 -24.01 3.00
C ILE A 64 -7.74 -25.03 4.10
N PRO A 65 -8.55 -26.08 3.82
CA PRO A 65 -8.77 -27.19 4.76
C PRO A 65 -7.47 -27.94 5.04
N HIS A 66 -7.29 -28.35 6.30
CA HIS A 66 -6.20 -29.22 6.74
C HIS A 66 -6.72 -30.39 7.54
N THR A 67 -6.10 -31.56 7.38
CA THR A 67 -6.49 -32.79 8.09
C THR A 67 -5.36 -33.20 9.03
N PHE A 68 -5.65 -33.26 10.31
CA PHE A 68 -4.75 -33.84 11.31
C PHE A 68 -5.19 -35.27 11.65
N LEU A 69 -4.29 -36.22 11.44
CA LEU A 69 -4.47 -37.65 11.69
C LEU A 69 -3.60 -38.03 12.87
N ILE A 70 -4.15 -38.76 13.82
CA ILE A 70 -3.40 -39.25 14.98
C ILE A 70 -3.81 -40.68 15.37
N GLN A 71 -2.84 -41.46 15.81
CA GLN A 71 -3.00 -42.79 16.39
C GLN A 71 -2.21 -42.87 17.66
N GLN A 72 -2.63 -43.75 18.56
CA GLN A 72 -1.95 -44.02 19.84
C GLN A 72 -1.51 -45.47 19.90
N SER A 73 -0.50 -45.75 20.72
CA SER A 73 0.03 -47.08 20.93
C SER A 73 0.58 -47.26 22.34
N TYR A 74 0.51 -48.46 22.87
CA TYR A 74 1.13 -48.86 24.13
C TYR A 74 2.59 -49.29 23.95
N ASP A 75 2.92 -49.90 22.82
CA ASP A 75 4.20 -50.60 22.55
C ASP A 75 5.01 -49.91 21.41
N GLY A 76 4.41 -48.98 20.66
CA GLY A 76 5.03 -48.34 19.49
C GLY A 76 4.98 -49.13 18.19
N GLU A 77 4.43 -50.35 18.22
CA GLU A 77 4.30 -51.24 17.06
C GLU A 77 2.84 -51.43 16.63
N ASN A 78 1.94 -51.62 17.61
CA ASN A 78 0.51 -51.78 17.37
C ASN A 78 -0.22 -50.46 17.58
N TRP A 79 -0.84 -49.94 16.51
CA TRP A 79 -1.47 -48.63 16.49
C TRP A 79 -3.00 -48.74 16.54
N SER A 80 -3.62 -47.81 17.27
CA SER A 80 -5.07 -47.69 17.30
C SER A 80 -5.66 -47.35 15.94
N GLU A 81 -6.99 -47.35 15.86
CA GLU A 81 -7.67 -46.68 14.75
C GLU A 81 -7.26 -45.21 14.69
N THR A 82 -7.30 -44.63 13.48
CA THR A 82 -6.92 -43.27 13.23
C THR A 82 -8.03 -42.33 13.71
N ALA A 83 -7.69 -41.45 14.65
CA ALA A 83 -8.54 -40.30 14.94
C ALA A 83 -8.25 -39.18 13.94
N ILE A 84 -9.29 -38.57 13.44
CA ILE A 84 -9.25 -37.51 12.41
C ILE A 84 -9.77 -36.23 13.01
N ASN A 85 -9.01 -35.16 12.85
CA ASN A 85 -9.46 -33.80 13.16
C ASN A 85 -9.32 -32.97 11.88
N GLU A 86 -10.42 -32.54 11.31
CA GLU A 86 -10.46 -31.70 10.13
C GLU A 86 -10.51 -30.24 10.57
N TYR A 87 -9.47 -29.47 10.21
CA TYR A 87 -9.55 -28.04 10.21
C TYR A 87 -10.31 -27.63 8.93
N GLN A 88 -11.53 -27.19 9.14
CA GLN A 88 -12.21 -26.44 8.09
C GLN A 88 -11.80 -25.00 8.32
N PRO A 89 -11.20 -24.32 7.31
CA PRO A 89 -11.07 -22.88 7.41
C PRO A 89 -12.47 -22.41 7.80
N ILE A 90 -12.58 -21.67 8.89
CA ILE A 90 -13.73 -20.83 9.06
C ILE A 90 -13.65 -19.92 7.83
N ILE A 91 -14.18 -20.40 6.71
CA ILE A 91 -14.77 -19.53 5.75
C ILE A 91 -15.88 -18.94 6.63
N GLU A 92 -15.52 -17.93 7.45
CA GLU A 92 -16.48 -16.92 7.66
C GLU A 92 -16.89 -16.63 6.21
N TYR A 93 -18.02 -17.21 5.78
CA TYR A 93 -18.92 -16.43 5.01
C TYR A 93 -19.21 -15.26 5.95
N ARG A 94 -18.22 -14.41 6.20
CA ARG A 94 -18.48 -13.02 6.23
C ARG A 94 -19.34 -12.96 5.00
N THR A 95 -20.68 -13.07 5.21
CA THR A 95 -21.58 -12.40 4.31
C THR A 95 -20.80 -11.13 4.18
N GLU A 96 -20.01 -11.07 3.10
CA GLU A 96 -19.34 -9.85 2.79
C GLU A 96 -20.53 -8.92 2.83
N LYS A 97 -20.75 -8.31 3.98
CA LYS A 97 -21.18 -6.95 3.97
C LYS A 97 -20.06 -6.40 3.14
N SER A 98 -20.27 -6.54 1.81
CA SER A 98 -19.32 -6.15 0.79
C SER A 98 -19.03 -4.76 1.26
N ARG A 99 -17.83 -4.58 1.85
CA ARG A 99 -17.49 -3.31 2.47
C ARG A 99 -17.90 -2.36 1.40
N GLU A 100 -19.05 -1.71 1.62
CA GLU A 100 -19.64 -0.88 0.58
C GLU A 100 -18.48 0.00 0.20
N TYR A 101 -17.88 -0.24 -0.97
CA TYR A 101 -16.65 0.41 -1.39
C TYR A 101 -16.74 1.87 -1.03
N SER A 102 -15.71 2.39 -0.40
CA SER A 102 -15.68 3.77 0.03
C SER A 102 -16.18 4.65 -1.09
N ARG A 103 -17.33 5.28 -0.89
CA ARG A 103 -17.92 6.17 -1.90
C ARG A 103 -17.18 7.48 -1.98
N ALA A 104 -16.55 7.87 -0.87
CA ALA A 104 -15.72 9.06 -0.80
C ALA A 104 -14.43 8.78 -0.03
N VAL A 105 -13.34 9.36 -0.50
CA VAL A 105 -12.03 9.34 0.16
C VAL A 105 -11.53 10.77 0.27
N LEU A 106 -11.28 11.21 1.49
CA LEU A 106 -10.62 12.47 1.79
C LEU A 106 -9.23 12.14 2.35
N SER A 107 -8.16 12.71 1.80
CA SER A 107 -6.82 12.51 2.34
C SER A 107 -6.05 13.80 2.49
N LEU A 108 -5.18 13.83 3.51
CA LEU A 108 -4.20 14.87 3.73
C LEU A 108 -2.83 14.23 3.86
N ASN A 109 -1.93 14.57 2.95
CA ASN A 109 -0.61 14.00 2.83
C ASN A 109 0.48 15.05 3.04
N LEU A 110 1.54 14.65 3.71
CA LEU A 110 2.81 15.35 3.79
C LEU A 110 3.72 14.85 2.68
N ILE A 111 4.39 15.76 1.99
CA ILE A 111 5.42 15.46 1.00
C ILE A 111 6.75 15.91 1.61
N PRO A 112 7.48 14.97 2.28
CA PRO A 112 8.69 15.33 3.02
C PRO A 112 9.83 15.75 2.11
N GLN A 113 9.82 15.24 0.87
CA GLN A 113 10.81 15.56 -0.14
C GLN A 113 10.26 15.38 -1.54
N GLN A 114 10.50 16.34 -2.40
CA GLN A 114 10.26 16.23 -3.83
C GLN A 114 11.44 16.81 -4.61
N ASN A 115 11.66 16.30 -5.80
CA ASN A 115 12.63 16.85 -6.74
C ASN A 115 11.89 17.77 -7.70
N VAL A 116 12.35 18.99 -7.82
CA VAL A 116 11.79 19.99 -8.75
C VAL A 116 12.86 20.34 -9.78
N THR A 117 12.52 20.20 -11.06
CA THR A 117 13.38 20.59 -12.16
C THR A 117 12.59 21.48 -13.10
N ILE A 118 13.13 22.64 -13.47
CA ILE A 118 12.55 23.52 -14.47
C ILE A 118 13.58 23.67 -15.61
N ARG A 119 13.12 23.52 -16.83
CA ARG A 119 13.95 23.62 -18.05
C ARG A 119 13.40 24.71 -18.95
N ASN A 120 14.29 25.40 -19.64
CA ASN A 120 13.90 26.22 -20.77
C ASN A 120 13.49 25.30 -21.93
N ALA A 121 12.22 25.38 -22.35
CA ALA A 121 11.65 24.51 -23.38
C ALA A 121 12.29 24.72 -24.78
N ASN A 122 12.90 25.88 -25.02
CA ASN A 122 13.54 26.20 -26.30
C ASN A 122 14.98 25.69 -26.38
N THR A 123 15.71 25.74 -25.28
CA THR A 123 17.13 25.36 -25.24
C THR A 123 17.40 23.98 -24.62
N GLY A 124 16.42 23.44 -23.89
CA GLY A 124 16.59 22.21 -23.13
C GLY A 124 17.53 22.32 -21.91
N VAL A 125 18.06 23.54 -21.65
CA VAL A 125 18.96 23.79 -20.53
C VAL A 125 18.15 23.81 -19.24
N GLU A 126 18.67 23.17 -18.19
CA GLU A 126 18.09 23.21 -16.84
C GLU A 126 18.42 24.58 -16.24
N ASP A 127 17.40 25.42 -16.13
CA ASP A 127 17.55 26.77 -15.57
C ASP A 127 17.30 26.74 -14.05
N PHE A 128 16.77 25.62 -13.51
CA PHE A 128 16.34 25.55 -12.12
C PHE A 128 16.38 24.15 -11.53
N TYR A 129 16.93 24.04 -10.35
CA TYR A 129 16.89 22.86 -9.49
C TYR A 129 16.57 23.26 -8.05
N ALA A 130 15.55 22.67 -7.44
CA ALA A 130 15.29 22.82 -6.00
C ALA A 130 15.86 21.61 -5.26
N GLU A 131 16.88 21.85 -4.45
CA GLU A 131 17.55 20.81 -3.69
C GLU A 131 16.71 20.32 -2.50
N TYR A 132 15.95 21.26 -1.90
CA TYR A 132 15.05 20.97 -0.77
C TYR A 132 13.67 21.54 -1.08
N SER A 133 12.75 20.65 -1.38
CA SER A 133 11.36 21.00 -1.57
C SER A 133 10.46 20.03 -0.80
N TYR A 134 9.47 20.58 -0.14
CA TYR A 134 8.49 19.87 0.68
C TYR A 134 7.08 20.34 0.31
N GLY A 135 6.07 19.60 0.71
CA GLY A 135 4.71 19.99 0.39
C GLY A 135 3.65 19.36 1.28
N LEU A 136 2.44 19.86 1.05
CA LEU A 136 1.19 19.33 1.57
C LEU A 136 0.27 19.05 0.41
N GLU A 137 -0.50 17.98 0.49
CA GLU A 137 -1.50 17.66 -0.51
C GLU A 137 -2.80 17.24 0.15
N ALA A 138 -3.90 17.86 -0.23
CA ALA A 138 -5.24 17.50 0.17
C ALA A 138 -6.00 16.96 -1.03
N ASN A 139 -6.59 15.78 -0.90
CA ASN A 139 -7.34 15.12 -1.96
C ASN A 139 -8.76 14.83 -1.49
N ALA A 140 -9.72 14.97 -2.39
CA ALA A 140 -11.09 14.52 -2.23
C ALA A 140 -11.48 13.74 -3.48
N THR A 141 -11.86 12.46 -3.33
CA THR A 141 -12.28 11.58 -4.43
C THR A 141 -13.65 11.01 -4.15
N LEU A 142 -14.55 11.11 -5.12
CA LEU A 142 -15.86 10.47 -5.11
C LEU A 142 -15.87 9.33 -6.13
N PHE A 143 -16.26 8.14 -5.69
CA PHE A 143 -16.36 6.97 -6.55
C PHE A 143 -17.79 6.82 -7.09
N LEU A 144 -17.92 6.79 -8.40
CA LEU A 144 -19.18 6.56 -9.12
C LEU A 144 -19.59 5.08 -9.08
N ASN A 145 -18.61 4.20 -9.01
CA ASN A 145 -18.77 2.76 -8.89
C ASN A 145 -17.54 2.14 -8.21
N ARG A 146 -17.41 0.81 -8.17
CA ARG A 146 -16.29 0.12 -7.53
C ARG A 146 -14.92 0.45 -8.12
N ILE A 147 -14.87 0.88 -9.38
CA ILE A 147 -13.63 1.06 -10.15
C ILE A 147 -13.35 2.53 -10.42
N LEU A 148 -14.37 3.27 -10.87
CA LEU A 148 -14.18 4.62 -11.38
C LEU A 148 -14.58 5.68 -10.36
N GLY A 149 -13.71 6.66 -10.18
CA GLY A 149 -13.93 7.84 -9.37
C GLY A 149 -13.46 9.10 -10.06
N PHE A 150 -13.87 10.21 -9.49
CA PHE A 150 -13.41 11.54 -9.85
C PHE A 150 -13.17 12.36 -8.59
N GLY A 151 -12.13 13.18 -8.60
CA GLY A 151 -11.77 13.97 -7.44
C GLY A 151 -11.13 15.30 -7.79
N VAL A 152 -10.74 15.99 -6.73
CA VAL A 152 -9.93 17.20 -6.78
C VAL A 152 -8.72 17.00 -5.88
N SER A 153 -7.57 17.50 -6.33
CA SER A 153 -6.35 17.56 -5.54
C SER A 153 -5.90 19.00 -5.42
N PHE A 154 -5.53 19.39 -4.22
CA PHE A 154 -4.91 20.67 -3.92
C PHE A 154 -3.53 20.41 -3.33
N GLY A 155 -2.50 20.93 -3.97
CA GLY A 155 -1.10 20.85 -3.55
C GLY A 155 -0.57 22.19 -3.11
N LEU A 156 0.17 22.20 -2.00
CA LEU A 156 0.99 23.34 -1.56
C LEU A 156 2.44 22.85 -1.52
N ASN A 157 3.30 23.50 -2.28
CA ASN A 157 4.72 23.15 -2.37
C ASN A 157 5.58 24.35 -2.00
N GLY A 158 6.61 24.10 -1.20
CA GLY A 158 7.58 25.11 -0.82
C GLY A 158 8.99 24.55 -0.81
N GLY A 159 9.98 25.41 -0.89
CA GLY A 159 11.37 25.01 -0.88
C GLY A 159 12.33 26.16 -1.12
N ILE A 160 13.58 25.80 -1.33
CA ILE A 160 14.67 26.75 -1.61
C ILE A 160 15.12 26.54 -3.05
N LYS A 161 15.01 27.59 -3.83
CA LYS A 161 15.53 27.68 -5.20
C LYS A 161 17.03 27.94 -5.19
N LYS A 162 17.75 27.25 -6.07
CA LYS A 162 19.14 27.59 -6.41
C LYS A 162 19.22 28.05 -7.87
N ILE A 163 18.93 29.30 -8.13
CA ILE A 163 19.32 29.97 -9.37
C ILE A 163 20.11 31.22 -9.00
N GLY A 164 21.42 31.13 -9.06
CA GLY A 164 22.31 32.25 -8.78
C GLY A 164 22.28 32.75 -7.32
N GLN A 165 21.13 32.97 -6.77
CA GLN A 165 20.90 33.27 -5.35
C GLN A 165 19.87 32.31 -4.76
N GLU A 166 20.06 31.99 -3.47
CA GLU A 166 19.11 31.13 -2.75
C GLU A 166 17.82 31.92 -2.47
N GLU A 167 16.72 31.50 -3.06
CA GLU A 167 15.41 32.09 -2.85
C GLU A 167 14.41 31.04 -2.39
N THR A 168 13.54 31.42 -1.46
CA THR A 168 12.40 30.58 -1.08
C THR A 168 11.30 30.71 -2.11
N PHE A 169 10.64 29.60 -2.44
CA PHE A 169 9.46 29.61 -3.30
C PHE A 169 8.27 28.96 -2.60
N LEU A 170 7.09 29.35 -3.04
CA LEU A 170 5.84 28.74 -2.63
C LEU A 170 4.94 28.65 -3.87
N ASN A 171 4.46 27.45 -4.20
CA ASN A 171 3.50 27.29 -5.26
C ASN A 171 2.28 26.49 -4.82
N TYR A 172 1.19 26.64 -5.57
CA TYR A 172 -0.07 25.96 -5.33
C TYR A 172 -0.48 25.22 -6.59
N GLY A 173 -0.88 23.95 -6.42
CA GLY A 173 -1.44 23.15 -7.50
C GLY A 173 -2.91 22.83 -7.25
N VAL A 174 -3.74 22.92 -8.29
CA VAL A 174 -5.14 22.49 -8.24
C VAL A 174 -5.43 21.61 -9.44
N TYR A 175 -5.96 20.41 -9.20
CA TYR A 175 -6.18 19.39 -10.23
C TYR A 175 -7.57 18.79 -10.15
N GLY A 176 -8.18 18.57 -11.31
CA GLY A 176 -9.28 17.62 -11.46
C GLY A 176 -8.70 16.23 -11.71
N VAL A 177 -9.11 15.22 -10.95
CA VAL A 177 -8.41 13.94 -10.85
C VAL A 177 -9.34 12.77 -11.10
N PRO A 178 -9.50 12.30 -12.35
CA PRO A 178 -10.06 10.99 -12.62
C PRO A 178 -9.22 9.90 -11.94
N THR A 179 -9.92 8.93 -11.34
CA THR A 179 -9.32 7.90 -10.49
C THR A 179 -9.82 6.53 -10.93
N ILE A 180 -8.91 5.57 -11.04
CA ILE A 180 -9.22 4.16 -11.30
C ILE A 180 -8.74 3.35 -10.10
N ARG A 181 -9.67 2.70 -9.38
CA ARG A 181 -9.35 1.77 -8.30
C ARG A 181 -9.00 0.41 -8.90
N ILE A 182 -7.80 -0.09 -8.59
CA ILE A 182 -7.27 -1.35 -9.11
C ILE A 182 -7.49 -2.48 -8.11
N VAL A 183 -7.23 -2.19 -6.82
CA VAL A 183 -7.39 -3.14 -5.72
C VAL A 183 -8.23 -2.48 -4.64
N SER A 184 -9.17 -3.21 -4.07
CA SER A 184 -9.92 -2.78 -2.89
C SER A 184 -10.32 -4.01 -2.10
N ASN A 185 -9.68 -4.17 -0.93
CA ASN A 185 -10.01 -5.18 0.06
C ASN A 185 -9.83 -4.58 1.48
N ASP A 186 -10.04 -5.38 2.51
CA ASP A 186 -10.00 -4.92 3.90
C ASP A 186 -8.61 -4.48 4.37
N THR A 187 -7.55 -4.88 3.67
CA THR A 187 -6.16 -4.59 4.06
C THR A 187 -5.49 -3.54 3.19
N LEU A 188 -5.92 -3.41 1.94
CA LEU A 188 -5.26 -2.53 0.97
C LEU A 188 -6.25 -2.04 -0.09
N GLU A 189 -6.23 -0.75 -0.35
CA GLU A 189 -6.85 -0.16 -1.54
C GLU A 189 -5.75 0.51 -2.39
N VAL A 190 -5.70 0.21 -3.69
CA VAL A 190 -4.76 0.84 -4.63
C VAL A 190 -5.54 1.49 -5.75
N SER A 191 -5.21 2.73 -6.04
CA SER A 191 -5.79 3.46 -7.16
C SER A 191 -4.72 4.17 -7.99
N LEU A 192 -5.01 4.30 -9.28
CA LEU A 192 -4.28 5.17 -10.20
C LEU A 192 -5.08 6.46 -10.38
N LYS A 193 -4.39 7.57 -10.31
CA LYS A 193 -4.97 8.88 -10.51
C LYS A 193 -4.21 9.58 -11.63
N GLY A 194 -4.95 10.20 -12.55
CA GLY A 194 -4.41 11.07 -13.58
C GLY A 194 -5.09 12.43 -13.46
N GLY A 195 -4.32 13.50 -13.31
CA GLY A 195 -4.88 14.83 -13.09
C GLY A 195 -4.53 15.81 -14.21
N VAL A 196 -5.45 16.72 -14.47
CA VAL A 196 -5.21 17.94 -15.24
C VAL A 196 -5.56 19.13 -14.37
N GLY A 197 -4.73 20.15 -14.41
CA GLY A 197 -4.91 21.29 -13.52
C GLY A 197 -3.99 22.46 -13.84
N VAL A 198 -3.76 23.25 -12.83
CA VAL A 198 -2.89 24.43 -12.91
C VAL A 198 -1.97 24.48 -11.71
N GLU A 199 -0.72 24.87 -11.95
CA GLU A 199 0.21 25.33 -10.92
C GLU A 199 0.20 26.87 -10.90
N ILE A 200 0.15 27.44 -9.71
CA ILE A 200 0.13 28.87 -9.45
C ILE A 200 1.38 29.21 -8.65
N GLU A 201 2.28 29.96 -9.24
CA GLU A 201 3.55 30.35 -8.62
C GLU A 201 3.60 31.87 -8.49
N PRO A 202 3.53 32.44 -7.26
CA PRO A 202 3.84 33.83 -7.01
C PRO A 202 5.36 34.06 -7.07
N TYR A 203 5.82 34.94 -7.94
CA TYR A 203 7.24 35.30 -8.06
C TYR A 203 7.39 36.78 -8.39
N GLU A 204 8.23 37.50 -7.65
CA GLU A 204 8.53 38.95 -7.83
C GLU A 204 7.29 39.83 -8.02
N GLY A 205 6.22 39.55 -7.30
CA GLY A 205 4.96 40.34 -7.37
C GLY A 205 4.09 40.00 -8.59
N VAL A 206 4.47 39.03 -9.40
CA VAL A 206 3.69 38.48 -10.53
C VAL A 206 3.23 37.08 -10.19
N THR A 207 2.00 36.75 -10.52
CA THR A 207 1.46 35.40 -10.35
C THR A 207 1.49 34.67 -11.71
N TYR A 208 2.25 33.59 -11.80
CA TYR A 208 2.30 32.73 -12.96
C TYR A 208 1.30 31.59 -12.81
N ILE A 209 0.54 31.32 -13.86
CA ILE A 209 -0.43 30.21 -13.90
C ILE A 209 -0.02 29.29 -15.04
N SER A 210 0.30 28.04 -14.70
CA SER A 210 0.82 27.06 -15.66
C SER A 210 -0.10 25.86 -15.75
N PRO A 211 -0.56 25.48 -16.96
CA PRO A 211 -1.24 24.20 -17.16
C PRO A 211 -0.35 23.05 -16.67
N SER A 212 -0.94 22.07 -16.02
CA SER A 212 -0.20 20.99 -15.39
C SER A 212 -0.92 19.65 -15.53
N PHE A 213 -0.12 18.60 -15.59
CA PHE A 213 -0.58 17.20 -15.60
C PHE A 213 0.02 16.47 -14.41
N MET A 214 -0.79 15.67 -13.74
CA MET A 214 -0.39 14.85 -12.61
C MET A 214 -0.66 13.37 -12.91
N ALA A 215 0.26 12.52 -12.50
CA ALA A 215 0.03 11.07 -12.41
C ALA A 215 0.44 10.61 -11.00
N GLU A 216 -0.43 9.83 -10.34
CA GLU A 216 -0.27 9.39 -8.97
C GLU A 216 -0.70 7.93 -8.83
N ILE A 217 0.05 7.18 -8.02
CA ILE A 217 -0.39 5.90 -7.47
C ILE A 217 -0.73 6.17 -6.02
N ASN A 218 -1.96 5.90 -5.60
CA ASN A 218 -2.38 6.05 -4.22
C ASN A 218 -2.65 4.67 -3.62
N ALA A 219 -1.98 4.38 -2.53
CA ALA A 219 -2.20 3.19 -1.71
C ALA A 219 -2.78 3.62 -0.36
N LEU A 220 -3.90 3.02 0.03
CA LEU A 220 -4.54 3.19 1.32
C LEU A 220 -4.44 1.89 2.10
N VAL A 221 -3.88 1.96 3.30
CA VAL A 221 -3.84 0.84 4.26
C VAL A 221 -4.86 1.14 5.36
N PRO A 222 -6.05 0.51 5.35
CA PRO A 222 -7.09 0.75 6.32
C PRO A 222 -6.66 0.40 7.75
N PHE A 223 -7.02 1.24 8.71
CA PHE A 223 -6.93 0.96 10.14
C PHE A 223 -8.22 1.41 10.83
N GLY A 224 -9.16 0.50 10.96
CA GLY A 224 -10.51 0.78 11.43
C GLY A 224 -11.50 1.06 10.30
N ASP A 225 -12.70 1.49 10.65
CA ASP A 225 -13.82 1.54 9.71
C ASP A 225 -13.76 2.72 8.73
N HIS A 226 -13.14 3.82 9.15
CA HIS A 226 -13.16 5.09 8.40
C HIS A 226 -11.78 5.70 8.15
N PHE A 227 -10.72 5.12 8.69
CA PHE A 227 -9.38 5.69 8.57
C PHE A 227 -8.44 4.77 7.81
N ALA A 228 -7.51 5.36 7.06
CA ALA A 228 -6.45 4.68 6.37
C ALA A 228 -5.16 5.50 6.39
N LEU A 229 -4.02 4.81 6.38
CA LEU A 229 -2.74 5.40 6.03
C LEU A 229 -2.70 5.58 4.51
N SER A 230 -2.38 6.77 4.05
CA SER A 230 -2.23 7.10 2.63
C SER A 230 -0.75 7.17 2.26
N ILE A 231 -0.38 6.51 1.16
CA ILE A 231 0.96 6.55 0.58
C ILE A 231 0.79 6.82 -0.91
N SER A 232 1.34 7.94 -1.40
CA SER A 232 1.06 8.42 -2.76
C SER A 232 2.30 8.96 -3.46
N PRO A 233 3.11 8.12 -4.13
CA PRO A 233 4.10 8.63 -5.06
C PRO A 233 3.41 9.28 -6.28
N SER A 234 3.92 10.42 -6.72
CA SER A 234 3.35 11.15 -7.85
C SER A 234 4.41 11.87 -8.68
N ILE A 235 4.04 12.18 -9.91
CA ILE A 235 4.81 13.03 -10.80
C ILE A 235 3.90 14.10 -11.38
N ILE A 236 4.38 15.33 -11.41
CA ILE A 236 3.67 16.48 -11.97
C ILE A 236 4.53 17.09 -13.06
N PHE A 237 3.89 17.38 -14.18
CA PHE A 237 4.47 18.13 -15.28
C PHE A 237 3.70 19.42 -15.43
N SER A 238 4.39 20.53 -15.38
CA SER A 238 3.83 21.86 -15.65
C SER A 238 4.54 22.49 -16.83
N ARG A 239 3.80 23.28 -17.60
CA ARG A 239 4.36 24.08 -18.67
C ARG A 239 4.08 25.53 -18.40
N GLN A 240 5.12 26.28 -18.11
CA GLN A 240 5.05 27.69 -17.82
C GLN A 240 5.33 28.50 -19.10
N ASP A 241 4.37 29.33 -19.50
CA ASP A 241 4.57 30.35 -20.51
C ASP A 241 4.82 31.66 -19.79
N PHE A 242 6.09 32.13 -19.72
CA PHE A 242 6.40 33.42 -19.20
C PHE A 242 5.98 34.54 -20.16
N LEU A 243 5.43 35.63 -19.64
CA LEU A 243 5.16 36.85 -20.40
C LEU A 243 6.51 37.39 -20.95
N GLY A 244 6.82 37.05 -22.19
CA GLY A 244 8.10 37.44 -22.82
C GLY A 244 8.64 36.42 -23.82
N GLY A 245 7.98 35.30 -24.02
CA GLY A 245 8.31 34.33 -25.07
C GLY A 245 9.26 33.21 -24.67
N SER A 246 9.75 33.18 -23.44
CA SER A 246 10.48 32.02 -22.91
C SER A 246 9.49 30.98 -22.39
N LYS A 247 9.59 29.75 -22.88
CA LYS A 247 8.76 28.64 -22.41
C LYS A 247 9.58 27.80 -21.44
N TYR A 248 9.03 27.61 -20.25
CA TYR A 248 9.63 26.75 -19.23
C TYR A 248 8.76 25.52 -19.03
N GLU A 249 9.40 24.37 -18.87
CA GLU A 249 8.78 23.10 -18.53
C GLU A 249 9.24 22.70 -17.13
N GLY A 250 8.28 22.50 -16.22
CA GLY A 250 8.54 22.05 -14.87
C GLY A 250 8.19 20.58 -14.68
N SER A 251 8.99 19.88 -13.91
CA SER A 251 8.66 18.56 -13.43
C SER A 251 8.88 18.47 -11.92
N TYR A 252 7.89 17.91 -11.22
CA TYR A 252 7.92 17.65 -9.79
C TYR A 252 7.81 16.13 -9.61
N ILE A 253 8.83 15.52 -9.02
CA ILE A 253 8.83 14.09 -8.72
C ILE A 253 8.73 13.91 -7.20
N ARG A 254 7.60 13.42 -6.76
CA ARG A 254 7.31 13.11 -5.36
C ARG A 254 7.46 11.61 -5.16
N ILE A 255 8.60 11.20 -4.61
CA ILE A 255 8.89 9.78 -4.40
C ILE A 255 8.02 9.21 -3.27
N LEU A 256 7.77 10.05 -2.25
CA LEU A 256 6.97 9.68 -1.09
C LEU A 256 6.06 10.84 -0.71
N SER A 257 4.77 10.55 -0.66
CA SER A 257 3.77 11.36 -0.01
C SER A 257 3.06 10.45 0.99
N ILE A 258 3.01 10.84 2.24
CA ILE A 258 2.45 10.02 3.32
C ILE A 258 1.46 10.83 4.15
N GLY A 259 0.35 10.23 4.51
CA GLY A 259 -0.68 10.94 5.26
C GLY A 259 -1.78 10.07 5.79
N ALA A 260 -2.86 10.70 6.17
CA ALA A 260 -4.08 10.04 6.63
C ALA A 260 -5.20 10.26 5.63
N ALA A 261 -6.01 9.23 5.45
CA ALA A 261 -7.23 9.28 4.67
C ALA A 261 -8.44 8.93 5.53
N TRP A 262 -9.55 9.59 5.24
CA TRP A 262 -10.87 9.26 5.77
C TRP A 262 -11.72 8.71 4.65
N THR A 263 -12.30 7.52 4.87
CA THR A 263 -13.12 6.79 3.92
C THR A 263 -14.58 6.77 4.39
N ILE A 264 -15.50 7.10 3.49
CA ILE A 264 -16.95 7.15 3.72
C ILE A 264 -17.67 6.20 2.77
#